data_d61a9f1274a56eb0de0de2a6e10691da
#
_entry.id   d61a9f1274a56eb0de0de2a6e10691da
#
_cell.length_a   1.000
_cell.length_b   1.000
_cell.length_c   1.000
_cell.angle_alpha   90.00
_cell.angle_beta   90.00
_cell.angle_gamma   90.00
#
_symmetry.space_group_name_H-M   'P 1'
#
loop_
_entity.id
_entity.type
_entity.pdbx_description
1 polymer ?
#
loop_
_entity_poly.entity_id
_entity_poly.type
_entity_poly.pdbx_seq_one_letter_code
_entity_poly.pdbx_strand_id
1 'polypeptide(L)'
;MHGKQETATATPSEETQESKSSKKGEQIKNPNSIEAAQTVPSAPEEDLEKEREKSEDYLRRLQYLQADFENYRKRAEREMGDVKRYGNDRLLSDLLVIMDELELGLEKAREEGNSPVLVEGIGMVLKRFQGLLAKEGVAKIDGVGSRFDPAFHEAALKVPSEKEEGTIIEEIRPGYTLKGRVLRPSIVKVAEGSEPSSSSKNGQYKTEKTVEEEE
;
A
#
# COMPACT_ATOMS: atom_id res chain seq x y z
N MET A 1 32.09 18.37 43.55
CA MET A 1 30.97 19.08 44.24
C MET A 1 29.71 18.53 43.65
N HIS A 2 29.16 17.62 44.32
CA HIS A 2 27.95 17.61 45.15
C HIS A 2 26.71 17.94 44.30
N GLY A 3 25.64 17.17 44.27
CA GLY A 3 25.18 16.13 45.18
C GLY A 3 24.02 15.33 44.59
N LYS A 4 23.96 14.15 45.12
CA LYS A 4 22.84 13.21 45.16
C LYS A 4 21.54 13.84 45.68
N GLN A 5 20.40 13.34 45.20
CA GLN A 5 19.32 12.95 46.10
C GLN A 5 18.40 11.90 45.45
N GLU A 6 18.43 10.75 46.07
CA GLU A 6 17.45 9.67 46.12
C GLU A 6 16.23 10.11 46.93
N THR A 7 15.06 9.62 46.55
CA THR A 7 13.96 9.19 47.48
C THR A 7 13.04 8.30 46.65
N ALA A 8 12.99 7.02 46.73
CA ALA A 8 12.55 6.06 47.76
C ALA A 8 11.05 6.12 48.10
N THR A 9 10.38 5.01 47.73
CA THR A 9 9.39 4.18 48.45
C THR A 9 8.05 4.78 48.88
N ALA A 10 6.96 4.08 48.51
CA ALA A 10 6.15 3.34 49.50
C ALA A 10 4.98 2.58 48.85
N THR A 11 5.01 1.28 48.96
CA THR A 11 3.86 0.38 49.06
C THR A 11 3.35 0.41 50.51
N PRO A 12 2.07 0.18 50.75
CA PRO A 12 1.73 -0.55 51.96
C PRO A 12 0.89 -1.80 51.73
N SER A 13 1.30 -2.78 52.50
CA SER A 13 0.78 -4.12 52.70
C SER A 13 -0.56 -4.17 53.46
N GLU A 14 -1.26 -5.25 53.25
CA GLU A 14 -2.10 -6.07 54.15
C GLU A 14 -2.36 -5.57 55.57
N GLU A 15 -3.62 -5.64 55.97
CA GLU A 15 -3.96 -6.06 57.32
C GLU A 15 -5.25 -6.90 57.35
N THR A 16 -5.02 -8.14 57.75
CA THR A 16 -5.94 -9.16 58.23
C THR A 16 -6.43 -8.78 59.63
N GLN A 17 -7.72 -8.88 59.90
CA GLN A 17 -8.20 -9.06 61.27
C GLN A 17 -9.31 -10.10 61.37
N GLU A 18 -8.92 -11.24 61.91
CA GLU A 18 -9.79 -12.19 62.58
C GLU A 18 -10.29 -11.61 63.89
N SER A 19 -11.55 -11.84 64.22
CA SER A 19 -11.95 -11.94 65.61
C SER A 19 -13.05 -12.97 65.81
N LYS A 20 -12.73 -13.87 66.72
CA LYS A 20 -13.48 -15.01 67.20
C LYS A 20 -14.54 -14.61 68.22
N SER A 21 -15.45 -15.57 68.42
CA SER A 21 -16.17 -15.89 69.69
C SER A 21 -17.54 -15.21 69.88
N SER A 22 -18.61 -15.83 70.23
CA SER A 22 -18.84 -16.91 71.17
C SER A 22 -20.26 -17.46 71.13
N LYS A 23 -20.38 -18.71 71.48
CA LYS A 23 -21.58 -19.54 71.72
C LYS A 23 -22.60 -18.92 72.67
N LYS A 24 -23.89 -19.12 72.38
CA LYS A 24 -24.80 -19.64 73.41
C LYS A 24 -26.04 -20.26 72.72
N GLY A 25 -26.24 -21.53 73.01
CA GLY A 25 -27.41 -22.27 72.56
C GLY A 25 -28.57 -22.06 73.52
N GLU A 26 -29.75 -22.24 73.03
CA GLU A 26 -30.88 -22.70 73.83
C GLU A 26 -31.88 -23.41 72.92
N GLN A 27 -32.19 -24.64 73.35
CA GLN A 27 -33.18 -25.52 72.76
C GLN A 27 -34.60 -25.00 73.06
N ILE A 28 -35.57 -25.37 72.28
CA ILE A 28 -36.76 -26.14 72.65
C ILE A 28 -37.98 -25.85 71.80
N LYS A 29 -38.50 -27.00 71.32
CA LYS A 29 -39.89 -27.34 70.96
C LYS A 29 -40.44 -27.03 69.53
N ASN A 30 -40.46 -28.15 68.80
CA ASN A 30 -41.56 -28.48 67.94
C ASN A 30 -42.86 -28.72 68.75
N PRO A 31 -44.02 -28.39 68.23
CA PRO A 31 -44.76 -29.40 67.53
C PRO A 31 -45.55 -28.89 66.32
N ASN A 32 -45.44 -29.68 65.23
CA ASN A 32 -46.53 -30.15 64.41
C ASN A 32 -47.76 -29.26 64.17
N SER A 33 -47.90 -28.70 62.97
CA SER A 33 -49.16 -28.56 62.31
C SER A 33 -48.95 -28.53 60.81
N ILE A 34 -49.53 -29.50 60.22
CA ILE A 34 -49.78 -29.81 58.85
C ILE A 34 -50.53 -28.66 58.13
N GLU A 35 -50.32 -28.60 56.82
CA GLU A 35 -51.08 -27.90 55.79
C GLU A 35 -50.84 -26.44 55.59
N ALA A 36 -50.04 -26.20 54.57
CA ALA A 36 -50.48 -25.37 53.45
C ALA A 36 -49.47 -25.61 52.31
N ALA A 37 -49.86 -26.31 51.30
CA ALA A 37 -49.22 -26.28 50.00
C ALA A 37 -49.30 -24.85 49.45
N GLN A 38 -48.27 -24.06 49.77
CA GLN A 38 -48.05 -22.79 49.09
C GLN A 38 -47.44 -23.12 47.75
N THR A 39 -48.26 -23.10 46.72
CA THR A 39 -47.85 -22.91 45.32
C THR A 39 -46.83 -21.79 45.27
N VAL A 40 -45.58 -22.16 45.11
CA VAL A 40 -44.52 -21.21 44.80
C VAL A 40 -44.87 -20.62 43.44
N PRO A 41 -44.99 -19.29 43.28
CA PRO A 41 -45.31 -18.70 41.99
C PRO A 41 -44.20 -19.08 40.99
N SER A 42 -44.57 -19.59 39.86
CA SER A 42 -43.67 -19.94 38.73
C SER A 42 -42.97 -18.72 38.11
N ALA A 43 -43.14 -17.54 38.68
CA ALA A 43 -42.55 -16.27 38.25
C ALA A 43 -40.98 -16.22 38.29
N PRO A 44 -40.27 -16.88 39.22
CA PRO A 44 -38.81 -16.74 39.20
C PRO A 44 -38.09 -17.55 38.12
N GLU A 45 -38.70 -18.59 37.55
CA GLU A 45 -38.07 -19.40 36.51
C GLU A 45 -38.18 -18.71 35.14
N GLU A 46 -39.28 -18.07 34.81
CA GLU A 46 -39.46 -17.34 33.57
C GLU A 46 -38.57 -16.08 33.52
N ASP A 47 -38.40 -15.39 34.64
CA ASP A 47 -37.52 -14.23 34.71
C ASP A 47 -36.04 -14.62 34.63
N LEU A 48 -35.67 -15.78 35.19
CA LEU A 48 -34.32 -16.33 35.06
C LEU A 48 -34.00 -16.73 33.60
N GLU A 49 -34.97 -17.30 32.91
CA GLU A 49 -34.84 -17.69 31.50
C GLU A 49 -34.68 -16.47 30.60
N LYS A 50 -35.47 -15.43 30.79
CA LYS A 50 -35.34 -14.12 30.09
C LYS A 50 -33.97 -13.46 30.33
N GLU A 51 -33.43 -13.51 31.54
CA GLU A 51 -32.11 -12.97 31.85
C GLU A 51 -30.97 -13.80 31.24
N ARG A 52 -31.15 -15.12 31.13
CA ARG A 52 -30.21 -15.98 30.40
C ARG A 52 -30.22 -15.68 28.92
N GLU A 53 -31.37 -15.55 28.26
CA GLU A 53 -31.49 -15.17 26.88
C GLU A 53 -30.82 -13.80 26.58
N LYS A 54 -31.06 -12.80 27.42
CA LYS A 54 -30.38 -11.49 27.33
C LYS A 54 -28.87 -11.62 27.46
N SER A 55 -28.40 -12.44 28.41
CA SER A 55 -26.98 -12.67 28.62
C SER A 55 -26.33 -13.33 27.40
N GLU A 56 -27.00 -14.34 26.81
CA GLU A 56 -26.53 -15.01 25.59
C GLU A 56 -26.53 -14.06 24.38
N ASP A 57 -27.53 -13.18 24.27
CA ASP A 57 -27.58 -12.18 23.22
C ASP A 57 -26.45 -11.14 23.37
N TYR A 58 -26.18 -10.69 24.59
CA TYR A 58 -25.03 -9.83 24.88
C TYR A 58 -23.70 -10.50 24.58
N LEU A 59 -23.54 -11.78 24.92
CA LEU A 59 -22.32 -12.53 24.60
C LEU A 59 -22.14 -12.65 23.07
N ARG A 60 -23.19 -12.94 22.32
CA ARG A 60 -23.14 -12.96 20.85
C ARG A 60 -22.74 -11.59 20.27
N ARG A 61 -23.33 -10.52 20.79
CA ARG A 61 -23.00 -9.15 20.37
C ARG A 61 -21.55 -8.79 20.72
N LEU A 62 -21.07 -9.16 21.89
CA LEU A 62 -19.67 -8.97 22.26
C LEU A 62 -18.69 -9.74 21.39
N GLN A 63 -19.01 -10.99 21.06
CA GLN A 63 -18.18 -11.80 20.14
C GLN A 63 -18.13 -11.17 18.75
N TYR A 64 -19.27 -10.69 18.25
CA TYR A 64 -19.34 -10.01 16.96
C TYR A 64 -18.53 -8.71 16.98
N LEU A 65 -18.72 -7.89 18.01
CA LEU A 65 -17.99 -6.64 18.18
C LEU A 65 -16.47 -6.86 18.32
N GLN A 66 -16.07 -7.92 19.02
CA GLN A 66 -14.66 -8.29 19.15
C GLN A 66 -14.06 -8.66 17.79
N ALA A 67 -14.78 -9.47 16.98
CA ALA A 67 -14.33 -9.83 15.63
C ALA A 67 -14.21 -8.60 14.71
N ASP A 68 -15.18 -7.70 14.77
CA ASP A 68 -15.16 -6.45 14.01
C ASP A 68 -14.00 -5.55 14.44
N PHE A 69 -13.76 -5.44 15.74
CA PHE A 69 -12.63 -4.67 16.27
C PHE A 69 -11.28 -5.23 15.84
N GLU A 70 -11.10 -6.55 15.86
CA GLU A 70 -9.88 -7.18 15.37
C GLU A 70 -9.66 -6.94 13.87
N ASN A 71 -10.72 -7.03 13.07
CA ASN A 71 -10.66 -6.72 11.65
C ASN A 71 -10.33 -5.26 11.39
N TYR A 72 -10.97 -4.35 12.14
CA TYR A 72 -10.67 -2.92 12.08
C TYR A 72 -9.21 -2.63 12.44
N ARG A 73 -8.72 -3.21 13.53
CA ARG A 73 -7.32 -3.05 13.97
C ARG A 73 -6.34 -3.50 12.89
N LYS A 74 -6.55 -4.69 12.32
CA LYS A 74 -5.70 -5.22 11.24
C LYS A 74 -5.72 -4.32 10.01
N ARG A 75 -6.88 -3.75 9.67
CA ARG A 75 -7.01 -2.81 8.56
C ARG A 75 -6.27 -1.50 8.86
N ALA A 76 -6.49 -0.91 10.04
CA ALA A 76 -5.83 0.32 10.45
C ALA A 76 -4.29 0.18 10.50
N GLU A 77 -3.78 -0.95 10.98
CA GLU A 77 -2.34 -1.24 10.96
C GLU A 77 -1.76 -1.28 9.54
N ARG A 78 -2.50 -1.87 8.57
CA ARG A 78 -2.09 -1.87 7.15
C ARG A 78 -2.11 -0.46 6.56
N GLU A 79 -3.21 0.28 6.75
CA GLU A 79 -3.35 1.66 6.27
C GLU A 79 -2.25 2.57 6.84
N MET A 80 -1.93 2.46 8.14
CA MET A 80 -0.80 3.18 8.74
C MET A 80 0.54 2.76 8.13
N GLY A 81 0.71 1.47 7.84
CA GLY A 81 1.89 0.96 7.14
C GLY A 81 2.05 1.55 5.75
N ASP A 82 0.96 1.66 5.01
CA ASP A 82 0.92 2.22 3.66
C ASP A 82 1.18 3.74 3.67
N VAL A 83 0.56 4.47 4.58
CA VAL A 83 0.86 5.90 4.77
C VAL A 83 2.33 6.13 5.11
N LYS A 84 2.92 5.32 5.98
CA LYS A 84 4.34 5.43 6.33
C LYS A 84 5.27 5.09 5.15
N ARG A 85 4.87 4.20 4.26
CA ARG A 85 5.67 3.78 3.10
C ARG A 85 5.54 4.72 1.92
N TYR A 86 4.35 5.24 1.66
CA TYR A 86 3.96 5.91 0.42
C TYR A 86 3.42 7.32 0.63
N GLY A 87 3.43 7.85 1.86
CA GLY A 87 2.90 9.18 2.16
C GLY A 87 3.59 10.33 1.41
N ASN A 88 4.82 10.08 0.92
CA ASN A 88 5.61 11.04 0.17
C ASN A 88 5.53 10.83 -1.36
N ASP A 89 4.69 9.90 -1.86
CA ASP A 89 4.66 9.54 -3.28
C ASP A 89 4.36 10.73 -4.19
N ARG A 90 3.41 11.57 -3.80
CA ARG A 90 3.07 12.81 -4.52
C ARG A 90 4.23 13.80 -4.58
N LEU A 91 4.85 14.06 -3.44
CA LEU A 91 6.02 14.97 -3.38
C LEU A 91 7.17 14.43 -4.23
N LEU A 92 7.44 13.13 -4.15
CA LEU A 92 8.48 12.48 -4.94
C LEU A 92 8.17 12.56 -6.44
N SER A 93 6.91 12.37 -6.83
CA SER A 93 6.48 12.53 -8.23
C SER A 93 6.70 13.95 -8.76
N ASP A 94 6.39 14.98 -7.96
CA ASP A 94 6.63 16.39 -8.33
C ASP A 94 8.13 16.67 -8.43
N LEU A 95 8.95 16.11 -7.53
CA LEU A 95 10.41 16.23 -7.58
C LEU A 95 11.03 15.54 -8.80
N LEU A 96 10.43 14.44 -9.29
CA LEU A 96 10.88 13.79 -10.54
C LEU A 96 10.68 14.69 -11.76
N VAL A 97 9.66 15.54 -11.77
CA VAL A 97 9.46 16.51 -12.86
C VAL A 97 10.60 17.53 -12.88
N ILE A 98 10.95 18.08 -11.71
CA ILE A 98 12.07 19.01 -11.58
C ILE A 98 13.39 18.36 -12.00
N MET A 99 13.56 17.07 -11.67
CA MET A 99 14.76 16.33 -12.08
C MET A 99 14.85 16.18 -13.59
N ASP A 100 13.72 15.85 -14.27
CA ASP A 100 13.69 15.77 -15.74
C ASP A 100 14.07 17.12 -16.39
N GLU A 101 13.56 18.23 -15.85
CA GLU A 101 13.87 19.59 -16.34
C GLU A 101 15.36 19.93 -16.15
N LEU A 102 15.96 19.51 -15.03
CA LEU A 102 17.39 19.68 -14.78
C LEU A 102 18.24 18.81 -15.73
N GLU A 103 17.83 17.58 -15.99
CA GLU A 103 18.50 16.69 -16.95
C GLU A 103 18.46 17.28 -18.36
N LEU A 104 17.29 17.74 -18.81
CA LEU A 104 17.13 18.40 -20.11
C LEU A 104 17.96 19.68 -20.20
N GLY A 105 17.95 20.51 -19.16
CA GLY A 105 18.77 21.73 -19.08
C GLY A 105 20.27 21.46 -19.16
N LEU A 106 20.72 20.40 -18.48
CA LEU A 106 22.11 19.96 -18.52
C LEU A 106 22.53 19.45 -19.91
N GLU A 107 21.65 18.71 -20.58
CA GLU A 107 21.89 18.22 -21.94
C GLU A 107 22.03 19.38 -22.92
N LYS A 108 21.10 20.33 -22.90
CA LYS A 108 21.18 21.55 -23.73
C LYS A 108 22.41 22.39 -23.44
N ALA A 109 22.77 22.56 -22.17
CA ALA A 109 23.97 23.29 -21.80
C ALA A 109 25.27 22.64 -22.32
N ARG A 110 25.29 21.31 -22.48
CA ARG A 110 26.40 20.59 -23.12
C ARG A 110 26.42 20.79 -24.63
N GLU A 111 25.27 20.73 -25.28
CA GLU A 111 25.15 20.93 -26.72
C GLU A 111 25.55 22.35 -27.16
N GLU A 112 25.16 23.36 -26.41
CA GLU A 112 25.46 24.77 -26.68
C GLU A 112 26.91 25.16 -26.35
N GLY A 113 27.72 24.25 -25.80
CA GLY A 113 29.12 24.51 -25.49
C GLY A 113 29.31 25.44 -24.30
N ASN A 114 28.39 25.48 -23.35
CA ASN A 114 28.50 26.24 -22.11
C ASN A 114 29.76 25.87 -21.29
N SER A 115 30.13 26.74 -20.35
CA SER A 115 31.29 26.52 -19.50
C SER A 115 31.37 25.13 -18.91
N PRO A 116 32.41 24.34 -19.19
CA PRO A 116 32.52 22.95 -18.68
C PRO A 116 32.42 22.86 -17.15
N VAL A 117 32.89 23.86 -16.43
CA VAL A 117 32.83 23.95 -14.97
C VAL A 117 31.38 24.06 -14.47
N LEU A 118 30.54 24.82 -15.17
CA LEU A 118 29.12 24.95 -14.84
C LEU A 118 28.35 23.65 -15.11
N VAL A 119 28.60 23.04 -16.27
CA VAL A 119 28.01 21.75 -16.66
C VAL A 119 28.37 20.65 -15.67
N GLU A 120 29.63 20.59 -15.25
CA GLU A 120 30.08 19.63 -14.23
C GLU A 120 29.46 19.90 -12.87
N GLY A 121 29.37 21.18 -12.45
CA GLY A 121 28.74 21.57 -11.19
C GLY A 121 27.27 21.16 -11.11
N ILE A 122 26.48 21.43 -12.16
CA ILE A 122 25.06 21.01 -12.23
C ILE A 122 24.95 19.50 -12.25
N GLY A 123 25.84 18.81 -12.99
CA GLY A 123 25.88 17.34 -13.03
C GLY A 123 26.12 16.71 -11.65
N MET A 124 27.00 17.33 -10.82
CA MET A 124 27.21 16.86 -9.44
C MET A 124 25.98 17.05 -8.58
N VAL A 125 25.24 18.17 -8.71
CA VAL A 125 24.00 18.43 -7.98
C VAL A 125 22.94 17.40 -8.38
N LEU A 126 22.78 17.14 -9.67
CA LEU A 126 21.84 16.14 -10.18
C LEU A 126 22.15 14.73 -9.65
N LYS A 127 23.42 14.32 -9.68
CA LYS A 127 23.85 13.04 -9.13
C LYS A 127 23.57 12.93 -7.63
N ARG A 128 23.78 14.01 -6.88
CA ARG A 128 23.45 14.05 -5.45
C ARG A 128 21.95 13.93 -5.21
N PHE A 129 21.14 14.57 -6.05
CA PHE A 129 19.68 14.51 -5.98
C PHE A 129 19.16 13.10 -6.27
N GLN A 130 19.65 12.45 -7.32
CA GLN A 130 19.37 11.04 -7.62
C GLN A 130 19.74 10.12 -6.44
N GLY A 131 20.88 10.39 -5.79
CA GLY A 131 21.30 9.65 -4.59
C GLY A 131 20.37 9.84 -3.39
N LEU A 132 19.75 11.02 -3.23
CA LEU A 132 18.72 11.25 -2.21
C LEU A 132 17.44 10.48 -2.51
N LEU A 133 16.96 10.52 -3.75
CA LEU A 133 15.79 9.76 -4.18
C LEU A 133 15.99 8.24 -3.97
N ALA A 134 17.17 7.73 -4.29
CA ALA A 134 17.50 6.32 -4.07
C ALA A 134 17.47 5.93 -2.58
N LYS A 135 17.88 6.82 -1.66
CA LYS A 135 17.78 6.60 -0.19
C LYS A 135 16.33 6.52 0.30
N GLU A 136 15.44 7.27 -0.33
CA GLU A 136 13.99 7.19 -0.04
C GLU A 136 13.35 5.92 -0.61
N GLY A 137 14.08 5.17 -1.44
CA GLY A 137 13.62 3.94 -2.06
C GLY A 137 13.02 4.14 -3.45
N VAL A 138 13.32 5.28 -4.09
CA VAL A 138 13.02 5.51 -5.50
C VAL A 138 14.04 4.77 -6.36
N ALA A 139 13.58 3.96 -7.30
CA ALA A 139 14.41 3.24 -8.26
C ALA A 139 13.93 3.53 -9.69
N LYS A 140 14.89 3.69 -10.60
CA LYS A 140 14.58 3.84 -12.03
C LYS A 140 14.07 2.51 -12.58
N ILE A 141 13.09 2.57 -13.49
CA ILE A 141 12.59 1.40 -14.23
C ILE A 141 13.56 1.09 -15.37
N ASP A 142 13.78 -0.18 -15.64
CA ASP A 142 14.61 -0.62 -16.76
C ASP A 142 14.00 -0.17 -18.09
N GLY A 143 14.75 0.59 -18.86
CA GLY A 143 14.30 1.20 -20.12
C GLY A 143 14.83 0.48 -21.35
N VAL A 144 15.69 1.19 -22.11
CA VAL A 144 16.19 0.76 -23.42
C VAL A 144 16.79 -0.65 -23.42
N GLY A 145 16.33 -1.50 -24.34
CA GLY A 145 16.80 -2.89 -24.50
C GLY A 145 16.02 -3.90 -23.67
N SER A 146 15.17 -3.48 -22.74
CA SER A 146 14.26 -4.37 -22.02
C SER A 146 12.98 -4.65 -22.83
N ARG A 147 12.22 -5.65 -22.41
CA ARG A 147 10.92 -5.95 -23.00
C ARG A 147 9.86 -5.01 -22.42
N PHE A 148 8.97 -4.54 -23.25
CA PHE A 148 7.83 -3.72 -22.84
C PHE A 148 6.92 -4.47 -21.88
N ASP A 149 6.62 -3.86 -20.74
CA ASP A 149 5.68 -4.35 -19.75
C ASP A 149 4.66 -3.23 -19.42
N PRO A 150 3.36 -3.44 -19.69
CA PRO A 150 2.33 -2.43 -19.41
C PRO A 150 2.22 -2.00 -17.95
N ALA A 151 2.74 -2.81 -17.00
CA ALA A 151 2.74 -2.45 -15.59
C ALA A 151 3.73 -1.34 -15.25
N PHE A 152 4.79 -1.18 -16.06
CA PHE A 152 5.92 -0.26 -15.79
C PHE A 152 6.15 0.75 -16.92
N HIS A 153 5.66 0.46 -18.13
CA HIS A 153 5.97 1.23 -19.34
C HIS A 153 4.70 1.71 -20.04
N GLU A 154 4.79 2.91 -20.62
CA GLU A 154 3.79 3.49 -21.50
C GLU A 154 4.38 3.64 -22.89
N ALA A 155 3.83 2.94 -23.89
CA ALA A 155 4.28 3.02 -25.26
C ALA A 155 3.72 4.28 -25.93
N ALA A 156 4.58 5.26 -26.25
CA ALA A 156 4.19 6.45 -26.98
C ALA A 156 4.11 6.19 -28.49
N LEU A 157 5.06 5.44 -29.03
CA LEU A 157 5.17 5.16 -30.45
C LEU A 157 5.70 3.73 -30.67
N LYS A 158 5.21 3.09 -31.75
CA LYS A 158 5.84 1.92 -32.33
C LYS A 158 6.71 2.37 -33.51
N VAL A 159 7.92 1.87 -33.60
CA VAL A 159 8.88 2.21 -34.65
C VAL A 159 9.41 0.94 -35.29
N PRO A 160 9.56 0.91 -36.63
CA PRO A 160 10.20 -0.19 -37.31
C PRO A 160 11.64 -0.38 -36.79
N SER A 161 12.01 -1.60 -36.47
CA SER A 161 13.33 -1.92 -35.88
C SER A 161 13.73 -3.35 -36.26
N GLU A 162 15.02 -3.60 -36.33
CA GLU A 162 15.58 -4.94 -36.44
C GLU A 162 15.52 -5.77 -35.17
N LYS A 163 15.13 -5.11 -34.03
CA LYS A 163 14.98 -5.81 -32.73
C LYS A 163 13.66 -6.57 -32.68
N GLU A 164 13.59 -7.52 -31.76
CA GLU A 164 12.37 -8.28 -31.50
C GLU A 164 11.18 -7.38 -31.17
N GLU A 165 10.01 -7.73 -31.68
CA GLU A 165 8.76 -7.02 -31.39
C GLU A 165 8.55 -6.88 -29.86
N GLY A 166 8.17 -5.69 -29.43
CA GLY A 166 7.97 -5.39 -28.03
C GLY A 166 9.24 -5.03 -27.27
N THR A 167 10.41 -4.92 -27.93
CA THR A 167 11.64 -4.42 -27.30
C THR A 167 11.60 -2.90 -27.24
N ILE A 168 12.01 -2.33 -26.12
CA ILE A 168 12.13 -0.88 -25.93
C ILE A 168 13.36 -0.39 -26.70
N ILE A 169 13.12 0.48 -27.68
CA ILE A 169 14.17 1.05 -28.54
C ILE A 169 14.77 2.30 -27.91
N GLU A 170 13.91 3.15 -27.38
CA GLU A 170 14.27 4.45 -26.84
C GLU A 170 13.37 4.79 -25.65
N GLU A 171 13.94 5.38 -24.64
CA GLU A 171 13.23 5.92 -23.48
C GLU A 171 13.09 7.44 -23.66
N ILE A 172 11.85 7.91 -23.91
CA ILE A 172 11.55 9.34 -24.08
C ILE A 172 11.58 10.03 -22.70
N ARG A 173 11.03 9.33 -21.70
CA ARG A 173 10.97 9.84 -20.33
C ARG A 173 11.18 8.69 -19.35
N PRO A 174 12.14 8.80 -18.41
CA PRO A 174 12.41 7.73 -17.47
C PRO A 174 11.26 7.51 -16.49
N GLY A 175 10.94 6.25 -16.24
CA GLY A 175 9.99 5.82 -15.22
C GLY A 175 10.67 5.53 -13.89
N TYR A 176 9.90 5.61 -12.81
CA TYR A 176 10.40 5.38 -11.45
C TYR A 176 9.41 4.63 -10.59
N THR A 177 9.94 3.81 -9.69
CA THR A 177 9.19 3.10 -8.65
C THR A 177 9.58 3.61 -7.27
N LEU A 178 8.66 3.57 -6.30
CA LEU A 178 8.91 3.79 -4.88
C LEU A 178 8.69 2.49 -4.13
N LYS A 179 9.74 1.88 -3.62
CA LYS A 179 9.67 0.63 -2.85
C LYS A 179 8.84 -0.45 -3.54
N GLY A 180 8.97 -0.54 -4.89
CA GLY A 180 8.28 -1.51 -5.74
C GLY A 180 6.92 -1.09 -6.29
N ARG A 181 6.36 0.06 -5.87
CA ARG A 181 5.15 0.65 -6.46
C ARG A 181 5.54 1.67 -7.52
N VAL A 182 4.91 1.63 -8.68
CA VAL A 182 5.15 2.61 -9.75
C VAL A 182 4.69 4.00 -9.31
N LEU A 183 5.62 4.96 -9.31
CA LEU A 183 5.34 6.40 -9.14
C LEU A 183 4.88 7.01 -10.47
N ARG A 184 5.63 6.71 -11.53
CA ARG A 184 5.25 7.03 -12.90
C ARG A 184 5.84 6.00 -13.85
N PRO A 185 5.11 5.62 -14.92
CA PRO A 185 5.64 4.71 -15.93
C PRO A 185 6.75 5.38 -16.75
N SER A 186 7.62 4.55 -17.35
CA SER A 186 8.57 5.01 -18.36
C SER A 186 7.84 5.18 -19.68
N ILE A 187 7.99 6.35 -20.33
CA ILE A 187 7.44 6.60 -21.67
C ILE A 187 8.47 6.17 -22.71
N VAL A 188 8.10 5.20 -23.54
CA VAL A 188 9.05 4.51 -24.40
C VAL A 188 8.58 4.40 -25.84
N LYS A 189 9.56 4.26 -26.77
CA LYS A 189 9.33 3.79 -28.13
C LYS A 189 9.61 2.29 -28.18
N VAL A 190 8.69 1.54 -28.79
CA VAL A 190 8.73 0.08 -28.83
C VAL A 190 8.96 -0.39 -30.27
N ALA A 191 9.76 -1.43 -30.43
CA ALA A 191 9.96 -2.08 -31.73
C ALA A 191 8.63 -2.62 -32.27
N GLU A 192 8.26 -2.20 -33.47
CA GLU A 192 7.30 -2.89 -34.29
C GLU A 192 8.06 -3.99 -35.02
N GLY A 193 7.73 -5.26 -34.74
CA GLY A 193 8.42 -6.37 -35.39
C GLY A 193 8.47 -6.14 -36.90
N SER A 194 9.63 -6.31 -37.49
CA SER A 194 9.73 -6.31 -38.94
C SER A 194 8.87 -7.45 -39.45
N GLU A 195 7.73 -7.15 -40.06
CA GLU A 195 7.12 -8.13 -40.93
C GLU A 195 8.20 -8.54 -41.96
N PRO A 196 8.43 -9.85 -42.15
CA PRO A 196 9.29 -10.26 -43.24
C PRO A 196 8.73 -9.64 -44.52
N SER A 197 9.52 -8.77 -45.11
CA SER A 197 9.16 -8.11 -46.40
C SER A 197 8.76 -9.20 -47.37
N SER A 198 7.46 -9.49 -47.42
CA SER A 198 6.91 -10.34 -48.48
C SER A 198 7.05 -9.58 -49.76
N SER A 199 8.14 -9.89 -50.43
CA SER A 199 8.28 -9.92 -51.90
C SER A 199 7.30 -9.02 -52.64
N SER A 200 7.83 -7.90 -53.14
CA SER A 200 7.34 -7.17 -54.30
C SER A 200 6.77 -8.14 -55.35
N LYS A 201 5.46 -8.36 -55.32
CA LYS A 201 4.76 -8.87 -56.49
C LYS A 201 4.59 -7.70 -57.46
N ASN A 202 5.55 -7.67 -58.40
CA ASN A 202 5.55 -6.92 -59.59
C ASN A 202 4.22 -7.15 -60.36
N GLY A 203 3.23 -6.29 -60.13
CA GLY A 203 2.00 -6.24 -60.89
C GLY A 203 2.26 -5.46 -62.18
N GLN A 204 2.69 -6.17 -63.23
CA GLN A 204 2.66 -5.65 -64.60
C GLN A 204 1.20 -5.32 -64.98
N TYR A 205 0.86 -4.06 -64.96
CA TYR A 205 -0.32 -3.57 -65.63
C TYR A 205 -0.02 -3.52 -67.10
N LYS A 206 -0.53 -4.52 -67.83
CA LYS A 206 -0.60 -4.58 -69.28
C LYS A 206 -1.61 -3.53 -69.75
N THR A 207 -1.15 -2.39 -70.27
CA THR A 207 -1.97 -1.44 -70.96
C THR A 207 -2.30 -2.04 -72.32
N GLU A 208 -3.50 -2.57 -72.51
CA GLU A 208 -4.10 -2.80 -73.84
C GLU A 208 -4.53 -1.46 -74.44
N LYS A 209 -3.80 -1.08 -75.45
CA LYS A 209 -4.22 -0.05 -76.44
C LYS A 209 -5.36 -0.62 -77.27
N THR A 210 -6.55 -0.13 -77.05
CA THR A 210 -7.63 -0.24 -78.06
C THR A 210 -7.49 0.92 -78.98
N VAL A 211 -7.09 0.59 -80.17
CA VAL A 211 -7.18 1.46 -81.33
C VAL A 211 -8.59 1.28 -81.86
N GLU A 212 -9.40 2.31 -81.92
CA GLU A 212 -10.57 2.42 -82.78
C GLU A 212 -10.28 3.51 -83.79
N GLU A 213 -10.04 3.02 -85.03
CA GLU A 213 -10.24 3.76 -86.24
C GLU A 213 -11.74 3.82 -86.51
N GLU A 214 -12.24 4.99 -86.91
CA GLU A 214 -13.25 5.10 -87.99
C GLU A 214 -13.53 6.58 -88.28
N GLU A 215 -13.37 6.89 -89.54
CA GLU A 215 -14.06 7.77 -90.50
C GLU A 215 -14.49 9.17 -90.03
#